data_889f5bce098eb2ab693794c4e6c37d72
#
_entry.id   889f5bce098eb2ab693794c4e6c37d72
#
_cell.length_a   1.000
_cell.length_b   1.000
_cell.length_c   1.000
_cell.angle_alpha   90.00
_cell.angle_beta   90.00
_cell.angle_gamma   90.00
#
_symmetry.space_group_name_H-M   'P 1'
#
loop_
_entity.id
_entity.type
_entity.pdbx_description
1 polymer ?
#
loop_
_entity_poly.entity_id
_entity_poly.type
_entity_poly.pdbx_seq_one_letter_code
_entity_poly.pdbx_strand_id
1 'polypeptide(L)'
;MSLPFPVNPALQNVPVYQPGRPIEDVARELGLPADSIIKLASNENPFGPSPLALAAMQQALPGVNLYPDGNAFYLKQKLAAKLGVEAGNLILGNGSNEIIEFVGHALLAPGAEVVVSQYCFAVYPIVTRLFGANLITVPAKSYGHDLRGMLNAITPQTRIVFIANPNNPTGTLADRMEIVELINEMPPHVLLVMDEAYIEFLGNDAVDLLKAVSGTYRRKLF
;
A
#
# COMPACT_ATOMS: atom_id res chain seq x y z
N MET A 1 -18.15 -24.51 -12.66
CA MET A 1 -17.43 -25.79 -12.56
C MET A 1 -16.87 -25.90 -11.15
N SER A 2 -17.18 -26.96 -10.43
CA SER A 2 -16.54 -27.24 -9.14
C SER A 2 -15.12 -27.77 -9.41
N LEU A 3 -14.13 -27.25 -8.70
CA LEU A 3 -12.77 -27.79 -8.78
C LEU A 3 -12.75 -29.20 -8.19
N PRO A 4 -11.93 -30.11 -8.74
CA PRO A 4 -11.85 -31.49 -8.29
C PRO A 4 -11.14 -31.69 -6.93
N PHE A 5 -10.72 -30.61 -6.29
CA PHE A 5 -10.05 -30.58 -5.00
C PHE A 5 -10.60 -29.44 -4.12
N PRO A 6 -10.55 -29.58 -2.78
CA PRO A 6 -10.98 -28.53 -1.88
C PRO A 6 -10.05 -27.29 -1.99
N VAL A 7 -10.64 -26.12 -2.12
CA VAL A 7 -9.93 -24.84 -2.07
C VAL A 7 -10.11 -24.21 -0.69
N ASN A 8 -9.19 -23.33 -0.31
CA ASN A 8 -9.31 -22.57 0.92
C ASN A 8 -10.65 -21.81 0.93
N PRO A 9 -11.53 -22.02 1.94
CA PRO A 9 -12.82 -21.36 2.02
C PRO A 9 -12.74 -19.83 1.98
N ALA A 10 -11.65 -19.26 2.47
CA ALA A 10 -11.42 -17.80 2.43
C ALA A 10 -11.46 -17.22 1.00
N LEU A 11 -11.05 -18.01 -0.02
CA LEU A 11 -11.06 -17.58 -1.41
C LEU A 11 -12.45 -17.34 -1.98
N GLN A 12 -13.50 -17.96 -1.41
CA GLN A 12 -14.87 -17.80 -1.90
C GLN A 12 -15.39 -16.37 -1.75
N ASN A 13 -14.84 -15.61 -0.80
CA ASN A 13 -15.28 -14.25 -0.47
C ASN A 13 -14.27 -13.18 -0.89
N VAL A 14 -13.19 -13.54 -1.59
CA VAL A 14 -12.20 -12.57 -2.08
C VAL A 14 -12.74 -11.90 -3.34
N PRO A 15 -12.89 -10.56 -3.36
CA PRO A 15 -13.32 -9.86 -4.56
C PRO A 15 -12.22 -9.94 -5.63
N VAL A 16 -12.65 -10.11 -6.88
CA VAL A 16 -11.71 -10.05 -8.01
C VAL A 16 -11.28 -8.60 -8.21
N TYR A 17 -9.98 -8.35 -8.13
CA TYR A 17 -9.42 -7.06 -8.47
C TYR A 17 -9.56 -6.80 -9.96
N GLN A 18 -10.09 -5.62 -10.32
CA GLN A 18 -10.20 -5.18 -11.70
C GLN A 18 -9.19 -4.06 -11.94
N PRO A 19 -8.04 -4.35 -12.57
CA PRO A 19 -7.07 -3.31 -12.92
C PRO A 19 -7.60 -2.41 -14.03
N GLY A 20 -6.99 -1.24 -14.20
CA GLY A 20 -7.24 -0.39 -15.36
C GLY A 20 -6.93 -1.15 -16.67
N ARG A 21 -7.79 -0.98 -17.67
CA ARG A 21 -7.66 -1.69 -18.96
C ARG A 21 -6.38 -1.27 -19.70
N PRO A 22 -5.65 -2.21 -20.32
CA PRO A 22 -4.56 -1.90 -21.24
C PRO A 22 -5.03 -1.05 -22.43
N ILE A 23 -4.17 -0.15 -22.93
CA ILE A 23 -4.48 0.68 -24.11
C ILE A 23 -4.80 -0.19 -25.32
N GLU A 24 -4.02 -1.25 -25.52
CA GLU A 24 -4.17 -2.17 -26.65
C GLU A 24 -5.54 -2.89 -26.66
N ASP A 25 -6.09 -3.20 -25.48
CA ASP A 25 -7.40 -3.85 -25.38
C ASP A 25 -8.52 -2.89 -25.79
N VAL A 26 -8.43 -1.64 -25.34
CA VAL A 26 -9.39 -0.58 -25.71
C VAL A 26 -9.27 -0.23 -27.20
N ALA A 27 -8.04 -0.15 -27.72
CA ALA A 27 -7.76 0.10 -29.13
C ALA A 27 -8.41 -0.97 -30.02
N ARG A 28 -8.22 -2.25 -29.69
CA ARG A 28 -8.83 -3.37 -30.45
C ARG A 28 -10.36 -3.34 -30.40
N GLU A 29 -10.93 -3.06 -29.23
CA GLU A 29 -12.39 -3.04 -29.05
C GLU A 29 -13.06 -1.90 -29.84
N LEU A 30 -12.43 -0.71 -29.82
CA LEU A 30 -12.99 0.50 -30.43
C LEU A 30 -12.52 0.71 -31.87
N GLY A 31 -11.58 -0.08 -32.38
CA GLY A 31 -11.01 0.08 -33.73
C GLY A 31 -10.18 1.38 -33.85
N LEU A 32 -9.58 1.86 -32.77
CA LEU A 32 -8.79 3.09 -32.72
C LEU A 32 -7.28 2.77 -32.75
N PRO A 33 -6.44 3.69 -33.27
CA PRO A 33 -5.00 3.60 -33.08
C PRO A 33 -4.63 3.71 -31.57
N ALA A 34 -3.73 2.86 -31.10
CA ALA A 34 -3.33 2.84 -29.70
C ALA A 34 -2.72 4.16 -29.21
N ASP A 35 -1.99 4.86 -30.09
CA ASP A 35 -1.37 6.17 -29.83
C ASP A 35 -2.38 7.33 -29.75
N SER A 36 -3.62 7.12 -30.20
CA SER A 36 -4.71 8.11 -30.06
C SER A 36 -5.44 8.04 -28.73
N ILE A 37 -5.14 7.04 -27.88
CA ILE A 37 -5.82 6.80 -26.62
C ILE A 37 -5.03 7.40 -25.46
N ILE A 38 -5.66 8.32 -24.73
CA ILE A 38 -5.11 8.90 -23.49
C ILE A 38 -5.61 8.06 -22.32
N LYS A 39 -4.70 7.33 -21.66
CA LYS A 39 -5.01 6.53 -20.48
C LYS A 39 -4.88 7.39 -19.22
N LEU A 40 -6.00 7.57 -18.52
CA LEU A 40 -6.04 8.27 -17.22
C LEU A 40 -6.21 7.31 -16.04
N ALA A 41 -6.21 5.99 -16.31
CA ALA A 41 -6.31 4.93 -15.30
C ALA A 41 -4.93 4.49 -14.83
N SER A 42 -4.91 3.76 -13.68
CA SER A 42 -3.72 3.10 -13.09
C SER A 42 -2.67 4.04 -12.48
N ASN A 43 -2.92 5.34 -12.40
CA ASN A 43 -2.00 6.34 -11.82
C ASN A 43 -0.56 6.24 -12.38
N GLU A 44 -0.43 5.91 -13.66
CA GLU A 44 0.86 5.80 -14.35
C GLU A 44 1.44 7.19 -14.63
N ASN A 45 2.79 7.30 -14.61
CA ASN A 45 3.47 8.54 -14.94
C ASN A 45 3.52 8.75 -16.47
N PRO A 46 2.79 9.75 -17.03
CA PRO A 46 2.75 9.97 -18.46
C PRO A 46 4.07 10.52 -19.06
N PHE A 47 4.98 11.02 -18.21
CA PHE A 47 6.28 11.54 -18.64
C PHE A 47 7.34 10.45 -18.85
N GLY A 48 7.00 9.20 -18.59
CA GLY A 48 7.92 8.07 -18.73
C GLY A 48 8.95 7.97 -17.59
N PRO A 49 9.92 7.05 -17.75
CA PRO A 49 10.94 6.80 -16.74
C PRO A 49 12.05 7.86 -16.74
N SER A 50 12.74 8.01 -15.61
CA SER A 50 13.92 8.85 -15.51
C SER A 50 15.02 8.40 -16.50
N PRO A 51 15.64 9.30 -17.29
CA PRO A 51 16.77 8.96 -18.15
C PRO A 51 17.95 8.34 -17.41
N LEU A 52 18.21 8.76 -16.17
CA LEU A 52 19.26 8.17 -15.32
C LEU A 52 18.91 6.73 -14.93
N ALA A 53 17.64 6.43 -14.66
CA ALA A 53 17.20 5.07 -14.35
C ALA A 53 17.34 4.16 -15.58
N LEU A 54 16.97 4.64 -16.77
CA LEU A 54 17.16 3.90 -18.02
C LEU A 54 18.65 3.57 -18.27
N ALA A 55 19.54 4.55 -18.12
CA ALA A 55 20.97 4.36 -18.28
C ALA A 55 21.52 3.33 -17.29
N ALA A 56 21.09 3.38 -16.02
CA ALA A 56 21.52 2.42 -15.00
C ALA A 56 21.02 1.00 -15.30
N MET A 57 19.76 0.85 -15.78
CA MET A 57 19.22 -0.45 -16.21
C MET A 57 20.01 -1.02 -17.37
N GLN A 58 20.33 -0.22 -18.41
CA GLN A 58 21.15 -0.66 -19.54
C GLN A 58 22.53 -1.15 -19.11
N GLN A 59 23.15 -0.47 -18.15
CA GLN A 59 24.44 -0.90 -17.60
C GLN A 59 24.35 -2.21 -16.81
N ALA A 60 23.21 -2.50 -16.17
CA ALA A 60 23.00 -3.71 -15.39
C ALA A 60 22.65 -4.94 -16.24
N LEU A 61 22.13 -4.75 -17.48
CA LEU A 61 21.69 -5.84 -18.36
C LEU A 61 22.69 -6.99 -18.54
N PRO A 62 24.00 -6.77 -18.71
CA PRO A 62 24.95 -7.87 -18.86
C PRO A 62 25.01 -8.83 -17.68
N GLY A 63 24.53 -8.42 -16.49
CA GLY A 63 24.54 -9.21 -15.27
C GLY A 63 23.21 -9.86 -14.88
N VAL A 64 22.15 -9.75 -15.71
CA VAL A 64 20.81 -10.25 -15.35
C VAL A 64 20.69 -11.77 -15.21
N ASN A 65 21.69 -12.52 -15.69
CA ASN A 65 21.79 -13.97 -15.51
C ASN A 65 22.24 -14.38 -14.09
N LEU A 66 22.66 -13.45 -13.26
CA LEU A 66 23.06 -13.69 -11.87
C LEU A 66 21.90 -13.37 -10.92
N TYR A 67 21.80 -14.12 -9.83
CA TYR A 67 20.86 -13.78 -8.77
C TYR A 67 21.20 -12.41 -8.16
N PRO A 68 20.21 -11.56 -7.92
CA PRO A 68 20.42 -10.32 -7.17
C PRO A 68 20.76 -10.63 -5.71
N ASP A 69 21.38 -9.66 -5.03
CA ASP A 69 21.55 -9.71 -3.58
C ASP A 69 20.18 -9.71 -2.89
N GLY A 70 19.80 -10.82 -2.26
CA GLY A 70 18.52 -10.98 -1.56
C GLY A 70 18.33 -10.01 -0.39
N ASN A 71 19.40 -9.45 0.16
CA ASN A 71 19.35 -8.43 1.20
C ASN A 71 19.27 -7.00 0.65
N ALA A 72 19.49 -6.82 -0.66
CA ALA A 72 19.51 -5.52 -1.34
C ALA A 72 20.38 -4.48 -0.60
N PHE A 73 21.58 -4.89 -0.17
CA PHE A 73 22.48 -4.13 0.70
C PHE A 73 22.68 -2.68 0.24
N TYR A 74 23.11 -2.48 -1.00
CA TYR A 74 23.41 -1.14 -1.51
C TYR A 74 22.16 -0.25 -1.60
N LEU A 75 21.01 -0.82 -1.99
CA LEU A 75 19.74 -0.10 -2.05
C LEU A 75 19.29 0.31 -0.64
N LYS A 76 19.33 -0.61 0.33
CA LYS A 76 18.96 -0.31 1.72
C LYS A 76 19.85 0.76 2.34
N GLN A 77 21.17 0.75 2.08
CA GLN A 77 22.06 1.81 2.57
C GLN A 77 21.69 3.19 2.02
N LYS A 78 21.39 3.28 0.72
CA LYS A 78 20.96 4.55 0.10
C LYS A 78 19.60 5.03 0.62
N LEU A 79 18.63 4.12 0.77
CA LEU A 79 17.31 4.44 1.30
C LEU A 79 17.40 4.85 2.77
N ALA A 80 18.17 4.13 3.58
CA ALA A 80 18.38 4.45 5.00
C ALA A 80 18.93 5.87 5.17
N ALA A 81 19.96 6.22 4.39
CA ALA A 81 20.55 7.55 4.39
C ALA A 81 19.53 8.63 3.93
N LYS A 82 18.74 8.35 2.87
CA LYS A 82 17.71 9.28 2.37
C LYS A 82 16.59 9.51 3.39
N LEU A 83 16.14 8.44 4.06
CA LEU A 83 15.01 8.47 4.98
C LEU A 83 15.41 8.80 6.44
N GLY A 84 16.70 8.83 6.75
CA GLY A 84 17.19 9.07 8.11
C GLY A 84 16.86 7.93 9.09
N VAL A 85 16.84 6.68 8.61
CA VAL A 85 16.57 5.46 9.39
C VAL A 85 17.73 4.49 9.30
N GLU A 86 17.72 3.42 10.08
CA GLU A 86 18.69 2.33 9.97
C GLU A 86 18.29 1.36 8.84
N ALA A 87 19.27 0.74 8.16
CA ALA A 87 19.01 -0.24 7.11
C ALA A 87 18.19 -1.45 7.61
N GLY A 88 18.32 -1.81 8.89
CA GLY A 88 17.53 -2.85 9.55
C GLY A 88 16.05 -2.50 9.75
N ASN A 89 15.67 -1.23 9.59
CA ASN A 89 14.27 -0.78 9.62
C ASN A 89 13.59 -0.89 8.25
N LEU A 90 14.30 -1.36 7.21
CA LEU A 90 13.78 -1.41 5.85
C LEU A 90 13.46 -2.84 5.43
N ILE A 91 12.24 -3.03 4.96
CA ILE A 91 11.79 -4.23 4.23
C ILE A 91 11.49 -3.79 2.80
N LEU A 92 11.94 -4.55 1.81
CA LEU A 92 11.72 -4.28 0.39
C LEU A 92 10.77 -5.32 -0.19
N GLY A 93 9.93 -4.88 -1.12
CA GLY A 93 8.99 -5.74 -1.83
C GLY A 93 8.69 -5.21 -3.24
N ASN A 94 7.98 -6.00 -4.03
CA ASN A 94 7.50 -5.62 -5.36
C ASN A 94 6.29 -4.69 -5.26
N GLY A 95 6.55 -3.43 -4.94
CA GLY A 95 5.55 -2.42 -4.65
C GLY A 95 4.89 -2.61 -3.27
N SER A 96 3.96 -1.69 -2.94
CA SER A 96 3.23 -1.73 -1.67
C SER A 96 2.36 -2.98 -1.51
N ASN A 97 1.89 -3.59 -2.60
CA ASN A 97 1.07 -4.80 -2.54
C ASN A 97 1.77 -5.94 -1.80
N GLU A 98 3.03 -6.22 -2.11
CA GLU A 98 3.78 -7.29 -1.45
C GLU A 98 4.05 -6.95 0.02
N ILE A 99 4.31 -5.67 0.35
CA ILE A 99 4.45 -5.24 1.74
C ILE A 99 3.15 -5.42 2.53
N ILE A 100 2.00 -5.08 1.94
CA ILE A 100 0.67 -5.31 2.56
C ILE A 100 0.45 -6.80 2.81
N GLU A 101 0.85 -7.65 1.86
CA GLU A 101 0.77 -9.11 2.00
C GLU A 101 1.68 -9.63 3.12
N PHE A 102 2.93 -9.15 3.22
CA PHE A 102 3.84 -9.50 4.33
C PHE A 102 3.25 -9.15 5.69
N VAL A 103 2.63 -7.97 5.81
CA VAL A 103 1.93 -7.57 7.04
C VAL A 103 0.77 -8.52 7.33
N GLY A 104 0.01 -8.91 6.30
CA GLY A 104 -1.05 -9.90 6.41
C GLY A 104 -0.54 -11.25 6.91
N HIS A 105 0.53 -11.77 6.31
CA HIS A 105 1.17 -13.03 6.76
C HIS A 105 1.64 -12.98 8.21
N ALA A 106 2.15 -11.83 8.64
CA ALA A 106 2.69 -11.69 9.99
C ALA A 106 1.62 -11.57 11.08
N LEU A 107 0.44 -10.99 10.78
CA LEU A 107 -0.51 -10.56 11.81
C LEU A 107 -1.92 -11.10 11.65
N LEU A 108 -2.32 -11.59 10.46
CA LEU A 108 -3.69 -11.98 10.20
C LEU A 108 -3.91 -13.49 10.29
N ALA A 109 -5.01 -13.84 10.91
CA ALA A 109 -5.54 -15.20 11.01
C ALA A 109 -7.07 -15.12 11.17
N PRO A 110 -7.81 -16.23 11.04
CA PRO A 110 -9.24 -16.24 11.35
C PRO A 110 -9.54 -15.69 12.75
N GLY A 111 -10.49 -14.74 12.83
CA GLY A 111 -10.85 -14.03 14.07
C GLY A 111 -10.08 -12.72 14.30
N ALA A 112 -8.98 -12.46 13.60
CA ALA A 112 -8.37 -11.14 13.59
C ALA A 112 -9.24 -10.12 12.84
N GLU A 113 -9.12 -8.84 13.20
CA GLU A 113 -9.83 -7.76 12.55
C GLU A 113 -8.88 -6.74 11.93
N VAL A 114 -9.32 -6.18 10.80
CA VAL A 114 -8.63 -5.10 10.09
C VAL A 114 -9.60 -3.93 9.89
N VAL A 115 -9.18 -2.74 10.31
CA VAL A 115 -9.98 -1.51 10.14
C VAL A 115 -9.50 -0.76 8.90
N VAL A 116 -10.44 -0.41 8.04
CA VAL A 116 -10.21 0.38 6.81
C VAL A 116 -11.29 1.45 6.63
N SER A 117 -11.00 2.47 5.82
CA SER A 117 -12.00 3.43 5.38
C SER A 117 -12.87 2.85 4.24
N GLN A 118 -14.07 3.36 4.07
CA GLN A 118 -15.03 2.97 3.01
C GLN A 118 -14.41 3.03 1.61
N TYR A 119 -13.64 4.06 1.32
CA TYR A 119 -12.95 4.23 0.03
C TYR A 119 -11.45 3.98 0.21
N CYS A 120 -11.11 2.77 0.62
CA CYS A 120 -9.70 2.37 0.77
C CYS A 120 -9.15 1.72 -0.51
N PHE A 121 -7.84 1.58 -0.57
CA PHE A 121 -7.19 0.82 -1.63
C PHE A 121 -7.66 -0.64 -1.64
N ALA A 122 -8.01 -1.14 -2.83
CA ALA A 122 -8.68 -2.43 -3.00
C ALA A 122 -7.92 -3.63 -2.45
N VAL A 123 -6.60 -3.53 -2.32
CA VAL A 123 -5.75 -4.64 -1.82
C VAL A 123 -5.95 -4.88 -0.33
N TYR A 124 -6.29 -3.87 0.49
CA TYR A 124 -6.52 -4.08 1.92
C TYR A 124 -7.65 -5.08 2.22
N PRO A 125 -8.87 -4.92 1.67
CA PRO A 125 -9.92 -5.91 1.85
C PRO A 125 -9.61 -7.26 1.21
N ILE A 126 -8.85 -7.30 0.10
CA ILE A 126 -8.44 -8.55 -0.55
C ILE A 126 -7.53 -9.34 0.40
N VAL A 127 -6.47 -8.73 0.89
CA VAL A 127 -5.51 -9.38 1.80
C VAL A 127 -6.21 -9.78 3.10
N THR A 128 -7.04 -8.91 3.68
CA THR A 128 -7.80 -9.24 4.90
C THR A 128 -8.61 -10.52 4.74
N ARG A 129 -9.36 -10.65 3.64
CA ARG A 129 -10.20 -11.82 3.38
C ARG A 129 -9.39 -13.07 3.02
N LEU A 130 -8.26 -12.89 2.30
CA LEU A 130 -7.36 -13.98 1.93
C LEU A 130 -6.85 -14.74 3.17
N PHE A 131 -6.57 -14.03 4.26
CA PHE A 131 -6.15 -14.60 5.53
C PHE A 131 -7.31 -15.00 6.45
N GLY A 132 -8.56 -14.91 5.99
CA GLY A 132 -9.74 -15.25 6.77
C GLY A 132 -10.04 -14.30 7.92
N ALA A 133 -9.45 -13.10 7.91
CA ALA A 133 -9.69 -12.07 8.90
C ALA A 133 -10.97 -11.26 8.58
N ASN A 134 -11.53 -10.61 9.59
CA ASN A 134 -12.71 -9.78 9.50
C ASN A 134 -12.35 -8.36 9.07
N LEU A 135 -13.08 -7.84 8.09
CA LEU A 135 -12.93 -6.45 7.62
C LEU A 135 -13.95 -5.54 8.32
N ILE A 136 -13.45 -4.55 9.04
CA ILE A 136 -14.25 -3.49 9.65
C ILE A 136 -14.11 -2.24 8.77
N THR A 137 -15.19 -1.89 8.07
CA THR A 137 -15.21 -0.75 7.17
C THR A 137 -15.87 0.45 7.84
N VAL A 138 -15.14 1.55 8.00
CA VAL A 138 -15.63 2.79 8.58
C VAL A 138 -16.15 3.72 7.47
N PRO A 139 -17.35 4.28 7.59
CA PRO A 139 -17.87 5.24 6.62
C PRO A 139 -16.92 6.42 6.41
N ALA A 140 -16.77 6.86 5.17
CA ALA A 140 -15.92 7.99 4.83
C ALA A 140 -16.59 9.33 5.17
N LYS A 141 -15.78 10.34 5.48
CA LYS A 141 -16.20 11.75 5.56
C LYS A 141 -15.70 12.49 4.32
N SER A 142 -16.61 13.06 3.54
CA SER A 142 -16.27 13.82 2.32
C SER A 142 -15.27 13.08 1.41
N TYR A 143 -15.47 11.78 1.20
CA TYR A 143 -14.59 10.86 0.47
C TYR A 143 -13.20 10.63 1.10
N GLY A 144 -12.88 11.27 2.23
CA GLY A 144 -11.65 11.06 3.00
C GLY A 144 -11.84 10.08 4.15
N HIS A 145 -10.78 9.89 4.92
CA HIS A 145 -10.80 9.06 6.12
C HIS A 145 -11.54 9.74 7.27
N ASP A 146 -12.40 9.02 7.97
CA ASP A 146 -12.84 9.39 9.31
C ASP A 146 -11.88 8.78 10.34
N LEU A 147 -10.75 9.44 10.60
CA LEU A 147 -9.70 8.91 11.46
C LEU A 147 -10.20 8.65 12.89
N ARG A 148 -11.06 9.53 13.42
CA ARG A 148 -11.70 9.35 14.73
C ARG A 148 -12.66 8.16 14.74
N GLY A 149 -13.46 8.01 13.68
CA GLY A 149 -14.32 6.84 13.49
C GLY A 149 -13.53 5.55 13.38
N MET A 150 -12.38 5.56 12.67
CA MET A 150 -11.50 4.41 12.56
C MET A 150 -10.87 4.03 13.91
N LEU A 151 -10.46 4.99 14.72
CA LEU A 151 -9.96 4.74 16.07
C LEU A 151 -11.04 4.12 16.98
N ASN A 152 -12.28 4.65 16.90
CA ASN A 152 -13.41 4.14 17.68
C ASN A 152 -13.88 2.74 17.26
N ALA A 153 -13.55 2.31 16.04
CA ALA A 153 -13.87 0.98 15.53
C ALA A 153 -12.89 -0.11 15.97
N ILE A 154 -11.81 0.25 16.66
CA ILE A 154 -10.80 -0.70 17.14
C ILE A 154 -11.37 -1.53 18.30
N THR A 155 -11.17 -2.84 18.21
CA THR A 155 -11.55 -3.81 19.24
C THR A 155 -10.31 -4.57 19.75
N PRO A 156 -10.41 -5.41 20.78
CA PRO A 156 -9.32 -6.29 21.21
C PRO A 156 -8.85 -7.27 20.13
N GLN A 157 -9.69 -7.56 19.13
CA GLN A 157 -9.38 -8.44 17.99
C GLN A 157 -8.69 -7.72 16.84
N THR A 158 -8.73 -6.38 16.80
CA THR A 158 -8.08 -5.59 15.76
C THR A 158 -6.56 -5.79 15.79
N ARG A 159 -5.97 -6.05 14.61
CA ARG A 159 -4.52 -6.22 14.45
C ARG A 159 -3.92 -5.16 13.58
N ILE A 160 -4.66 -4.66 12.58
CA ILE A 160 -4.16 -3.70 11.61
C ILE A 160 -5.20 -2.61 11.38
N VAL A 161 -4.72 -1.38 11.26
CA VAL A 161 -5.43 -0.24 10.68
C VAL A 161 -4.65 0.20 9.45
N PHE A 162 -5.28 0.19 8.26
CA PHE A 162 -4.67 0.69 7.03
C PHE A 162 -5.17 2.10 6.72
N ILE A 163 -4.24 2.99 6.39
CA ILE A 163 -4.52 4.37 5.95
C ILE A 163 -3.61 4.71 4.79
N ALA A 164 -4.19 4.95 3.60
CA ALA A 164 -3.46 5.52 2.47
C ALA A 164 -3.52 7.06 2.55
N ASN A 165 -2.36 7.73 2.48
CA ASN A 165 -2.31 9.18 2.57
C ASN A 165 -1.16 9.77 1.74
N PRO A 166 -1.45 10.37 0.57
CA PRO A 166 -2.76 10.61 -0.04
C PRO A 166 -3.57 9.34 -0.34
N ASN A 167 -4.90 9.43 -0.23
CA ASN A 167 -5.74 8.25 -0.41
C ASN A 167 -5.88 7.83 -1.88
N ASN A 168 -5.78 6.56 -2.13
CA ASN A 168 -6.19 5.91 -3.38
C ASN A 168 -7.52 5.16 -3.13
N PRO A 169 -8.64 5.46 -3.87
CA PRO A 169 -8.67 6.15 -5.16
C PRO A 169 -9.11 7.63 -5.10
N THR A 170 -9.43 8.20 -3.95
CA THR A 170 -10.14 9.49 -3.86
C THR A 170 -9.24 10.71 -4.00
N GLY A 171 -7.91 10.55 -3.84
CA GLY A 171 -6.96 11.65 -3.86
C GLY A 171 -7.05 12.59 -2.65
N THR A 172 -7.87 12.25 -1.64
CA THR A 172 -8.00 13.08 -0.43
C THR A 172 -6.77 12.98 0.47
N LEU A 173 -6.49 14.05 1.17
CA LEU A 173 -5.41 14.15 2.14
C LEU A 173 -6.00 14.30 3.53
N ALA A 174 -5.54 13.49 4.47
CA ALA A 174 -5.91 13.60 5.87
C ALA A 174 -5.16 14.76 6.54
N ASP A 175 -5.80 15.41 7.51
CA ASP A 175 -5.16 16.48 8.27
C ASP A 175 -4.00 15.95 9.10
N ARG A 176 -2.91 16.72 9.12
CA ARG A 176 -1.69 16.35 9.84
C ARG A 176 -1.93 16.14 11.34
N MET A 177 -2.71 17.02 11.96
CA MET A 177 -2.96 16.96 13.40
C MET A 177 -3.82 15.74 13.74
N GLU A 178 -4.82 15.43 12.92
CA GLU A 178 -5.64 14.23 13.07
C GLU A 178 -4.81 12.94 12.95
N ILE A 179 -3.83 12.91 12.03
CA ILE A 179 -2.90 11.76 11.92
C ILE A 179 -2.05 11.62 13.18
N VAL A 180 -1.51 12.72 13.70
CA VAL A 180 -0.69 12.71 14.93
C VAL A 180 -1.53 12.25 16.13
N GLU A 181 -2.77 12.72 16.25
CA GLU A 181 -3.70 12.26 17.30
C GLU A 181 -3.97 10.77 17.17
N LEU A 182 -4.28 10.29 15.96
CA LEU A 182 -4.49 8.87 15.71
C LEU A 182 -3.29 8.02 16.14
N ILE A 183 -2.07 8.43 15.78
CA ILE A 183 -0.84 7.72 16.16
C ILE A 183 -0.69 7.68 17.69
N ASN A 184 -0.95 8.79 18.37
CA ASN A 184 -0.80 8.88 19.82
C ASN A 184 -1.83 8.03 20.56
N GLU A 185 -3.05 7.94 20.05
CA GLU A 185 -4.14 7.19 20.68
C GLU A 185 -4.21 5.71 20.22
N MET A 186 -3.37 5.30 19.26
CA MET A 186 -3.37 3.92 18.74
C MET A 186 -3.04 2.91 19.82
N PRO A 187 -3.93 1.91 20.08
CA PRO A 187 -3.66 0.89 21.07
C PRO A 187 -2.40 0.08 20.77
N PRO A 188 -1.63 -0.37 21.77
CA PRO A 188 -0.33 -1.02 21.57
C PRO A 188 -0.40 -2.39 20.87
N HIS A 189 -1.57 -3.02 20.81
CA HIS A 189 -1.80 -4.30 20.15
C HIS A 189 -2.15 -4.16 18.67
N VAL A 190 -2.27 -2.93 18.16
CA VAL A 190 -2.67 -2.63 16.77
C VAL A 190 -1.47 -2.08 16.00
N LEU A 191 -1.21 -2.62 14.82
CA LEU A 191 -0.28 -2.07 13.85
C LEU A 191 -1.01 -1.02 13.00
N LEU A 192 -0.54 0.23 13.03
CA LEU A 192 -0.94 1.25 12.07
C LEU A 192 -0.04 1.14 10.83
N VAL A 193 -0.63 0.92 9.68
CA VAL A 193 0.06 0.92 8.38
C VAL A 193 -0.32 2.19 7.64
N MET A 194 0.65 3.09 7.49
CA MET A 194 0.51 4.30 6.68
C MET A 194 1.04 4.01 5.28
N ASP A 195 0.13 3.92 4.31
CA ASP A 195 0.49 3.70 2.91
C ASP A 195 0.73 5.06 2.24
N GLU A 196 1.98 5.35 1.99
CA GLU A 196 2.47 6.60 1.41
C GLU A 196 2.92 6.43 -0.05
N ALA A 197 2.30 5.50 -0.79
CA ALA A 197 2.65 5.23 -2.20
C ALA A 197 2.59 6.48 -3.10
N TYR A 198 1.89 7.52 -2.67
CA TYR A 198 1.71 8.78 -3.42
C TYR A 198 2.26 10.02 -2.69
N ILE A 199 3.13 9.83 -1.69
CA ILE A 199 3.67 10.93 -0.88
C ILE A 199 4.42 11.97 -1.70
N GLU A 200 5.08 11.57 -2.79
CA GLU A 200 5.83 12.47 -3.66
C GLU A 200 4.97 13.53 -4.36
N PHE A 201 3.67 13.31 -4.50
CA PHE A 201 2.76 14.32 -5.05
C PHE A 201 2.55 15.52 -4.12
N LEU A 202 2.88 15.39 -2.84
CA LEU A 202 2.72 16.46 -1.84
C LEU A 202 3.92 17.42 -1.81
N GLY A 203 5.06 17.04 -2.38
CA GLY A 203 6.26 17.86 -2.34
C GLY A 203 6.64 18.28 -0.92
N ASN A 204 6.68 19.59 -0.66
CA ASN A 204 7.03 20.14 0.67
C ASN A 204 5.91 20.02 1.71
N ASP A 205 4.69 19.72 1.30
CA ASP A 205 3.53 19.54 2.19
C ASP A 205 3.45 18.11 2.76
N ALA A 206 4.36 17.23 2.31
CA ALA A 206 4.48 15.87 2.84
C ALA A 206 4.74 15.92 4.35
N VAL A 207 3.90 15.22 5.11
CA VAL A 207 4.14 15.01 6.54
C VAL A 207 5.24 13.97 6.66
N ASP A 208 6.42 14.39 7.13
CA ASP A 208 7.47 13.45 7.49
C ASP A 208 7.06 12.72 8.78
N LEU A 209 6.28 11.65 8.61
CA LEU A 209 5.79 10.85 9.73
C LEU A 209 6.94 10.18 10.48
N LEU A 210 8.06 9.87 9.79
CA LEU A 210 9.26 9.32 10.44
C LEU A 210 9.89 10.30 11.42
N LYS A 211 9.79 11.61 11.15
CA LYS A 211 10.25 12.67 12.06
C LYS A 211 9.18 13.09 13.07
N ALA A 212 7.90 13.05 12.69
CA ALA A 212 6.80 13.44 13.56
C ALA A 212 6.64 12.49 14.76
N VAL A 213 7.10 11.24 14.62
CA VAL A 213 7.00 10.20 15.63
C VAL A 213 8.34 9.99 16.29
N SER A 214 8.64 10.80 17.32
CA SER A 214 9.84 10.62 18.16
C SER A 214 9.67 9.51 19.19
N GLY A 215 10.71 8.70 19.44
CA GLY A 215 10.76 7.75 20.54
C GLY A 215 9.99 6.45 20.33
N THR A 216 9.14 6.08 21.27
CA THR A 216 8.46 4.78 21.38
C THR A 216 7.58 4.42 20.15
N TYR A 217 7.15 5.40 19.39
CA TYR A 217 6.25 5.24 18.23
C TYR A 217 6.95 4.77 16.96
N ARG A 218 8.27 4.93 16.83
CA ARG A 218 9.05 4.37 15.69
C ARG A 218 8.88 2.87 15.50
N ARG A 219 8.36 2.17 16.50
CA ARG A 219 8.08 0.72 16.43
C ARG A 219 6.72 0.37 15.83
N LYS A 220 5.88 1.37 15.50
CA LYS A 220 4.49 1.17 15.05
C LYS A 220 4.23 1.60 13.60
N LEU A 221 5.24 2.18 12.92
CA LEU A 221 5.14 2.63 11.54
C LEU A 221 5.93 1.66 10.63
N PHE A 222 5.23 1.10 9.66
CA PHE A 222 5.78 0.36 8.54
C PHE A 222 5.30 0.99 7.24
#